data_50a4eafd28f1633312267367bdfa1382
#
_entry.id   50a4eafd28f1633312267367bdfa1382
#
_cell.length_a   1.000
_cell.length_b   1.000
_cell.length_c   1.000
_cell.angle_alpha   90.00
_cell.angle_beta   90.00
_cell.angle_gamma   90.00
#
_symmetry.space_group_name_H-M   'P 1'
#
loop_
_entity.id
_entity.type
_entity.pdbx_description
1 polymer ?
#
loop_
_entity_poly.entity_id
_entity_poly.type
_entity_poly.pdbx_seq_one_letter_code
_entity_poly.pdbx_strand_id
1 'polypeptide(L)'
;MTLLKQELTNQIPKVREDIKNLIHENGESQISTVSVAQAYSGLRGIKAFVCDTSSVSPEKGLIIRGNPLLEITHILPEEVFFLLLTGRLPNSEELTDLQKEYSKHFKIPDYVWSLLETLPGDSHPMTMFNLGILAMQHESVFRKKIWKRLSNRDFCALF
;
A
#
# COMPACT_ATOMS: atom_id res chain seq x y z
N MET A 1 16.46 8.11 -12.29
CA MET A 1 15.85 7.59 -11.04
C MET A 1 14.94 8.68 -10.54
N THR A 2 13.67 8.38 -10.21
CA THR A 2 12.70 9.39 -9.77
C THR A 2 13.07 9.94 -8.39
N LEU A 3 12.65 11.18 -8.08
CA LEU A 3 12.90 11.81 -6.79
C LEU A 3 12.29 10.99 -5.64
N LEU A 4 11.07 10.47 -5.80
CA LEU A 4 10.46 9.55 -4.84
C LEU A 4 11.33 8.32 -4.58
N LYS A 5 11.91 7.73 -5.61
CA LYS A 5 12.75 6.54 -5.49
C LYS A 5 14.06 6.81 -4.76
N GLN A 6 14.62 8.01 -4.94
CA GLN A 6 15.79 8.46 -4.17
C GLN A 6 15.45 8.64 -2.69
N GLU A 7 14.34 9.31 -2.39
CA GLU A 7 13.84 9.51 -1.03
C GLU A 7 13.64 8.16 -0.30
N LEU A 8 12.92 7.23 -0.94
CA LEU A 8 12.69 5.90 -0.37
C LEU A 8 13.98 5.08 -0.19
N THR A 9 14.94 5.23 -1.09
CA THR A 9 16.24 4.56 -0.96
C THR A 9 17.00 5.03 0.28
N ASN A 10 16.84 6.29 0.66
CA ASN A 10 17.47 6.87 1.84
C ASN A 10 16.70 6.58 3.14
N GLN A 11 15.35 6.54 3.07
CA GLN A 11 14.49 6.33 4.24
C GLN A 11 14.40 4.86 4.68
N ILE A 12 14.22 3.93 3.72
CA ILE A 12 13.96 2.52 4.03
C ILE A 12 15.03 1.88 4.92
N PRO A 13 16.36 2.08 4.70
CA PRO A 13 17.38 1.52 5.57
C PRO A 13 17.26 2.02 7.02
N LYS A 14 17.00 3.32 7.22
CA LYS A 14 16.85 3.93 8.55
C LYS A 14 15.66 3.35 9.30
N VAL A 15 14.48 3.33 8.66
CA VAL A 15 13.26 2.76 9.25
C VAL A 15 13.44 1.29 9.63
N ARG A 16 14.13 0.52 8.77
CA ARG A 16 14.44 -0.90 9.09
C ARG A 16 15.36 -1.05 10.27
N GLU A 17 16.34 -0.19 10.43
CA GLU A 17 17.26 -0.20 11.56
C GLU A 17 16.52 0.18 12.85
N ASP A 18 15.70 1.24 12.82
CA ASP A 18 14.87 1.65 13.96
C ASP A 18 13.94 0.55 14.43
N ILE A 19 13.24 -0.13 13.49
CA ILE A 19 12.37 -1.27 13.82
C ILE A 19 13.17 -2.42 14.40
N LYS A 20 14.36 -2.73 13.84
CA LYS A 20 15.23 -3.80 14.34
C LYS A 20 15.68 -3.51 15.76
N ASN A 21 16.09 -2.27 16.04
CA ASN A 21 16.49 -1.85 17.38
C ASN A 21 15.35 -1.91 18.36
N LEU A 22 14.16 -1.42 17.98
CA LEU A 22 12.94 -1.50 18.78
C LEU A 22 12.59 -2.95 19.16
N ILE A 23 12.66 -3.87 18.20
CA ILE A 23 12.40 -5.30 18.43
C ILE A 23 13.49 -5.90 19.33
N HIS A 24 14.75 -5.54 19.15
CA HIS A 24 15.85 -6.03 19.98
C HIS A 24 15.71 -5.60 21.44
N GLU A 25 15.29 -4.36 21.68
CA GLU A 25 15.15 -3.79 23.02
C GLU A 25 13.86 -4.22 23.71
N ASN A 26 12.75 -4.37 22.96
CA ASN A 26 11.41 -4.52 23.53
C ASN A 26 10.62 -5.73 22.98
N GLY A 27 11.27 -6.64 22.23
CA GLY A 27 10.58 -7.71 21.53
C GLY A 27 9.75 -8.65 22.41
N GLU A 28 10.18 -8.86 23.64
CA GLU A 28 9.48 -9.71 24.64
C GLU A 28 8.44 -8.94 25.47
N SER A 29 8.28 -7.63 25.24
CA SER A 29 7.33 -6.81 25.99
C SER A 29 5.90 -7.10 25.56
N GLN A 30 5.03 -7.39 26.53
CA GLN A 30 3.62 -7.67 26.28
C GLN A 30 2.84 -6.38 25.99
N ILE A 31 2.23 -6.28 24.80
CA ILE A 31 1.45 -5.11 24.37
C ILE A 31 -0.06 -5.27 24.55
N SER A 32 -0.57 -6.51 24.64
CA SER A 32 -1.98 -6.81 24.81
C SER A 32 -2.19 -8.22 25.36
N THR A 33 -3.35 -8.42 26.00
CA THR A 33 -3.87 -9.74 26.38
C THR A 33 -5.18 -9.99 25.67
N VAL A 34 -5.51 -11.26 25.41
CA VAL A 34 -6.73 -11.66 24.69
C VAL A 34 -7.61 -12.48 25.64
N SER A 35 -8.85 -12.04 25.86
CA SER A 35 -9.86 -12.82 26.58
C SER A 35 -10.61 -13.77 25.64
N VAL A 36 -11.24 -14.81 26.19
CA VAL A 36 -12.08 -15.72 25.40
C VAL A 36 -13.21 -14.98 24.71
N ALA A 37 -13.87 -14.02 25.38
CA ALA A 37 -14.92 -13.22 24.79
C ALA A 37 -14.41 -12.40 23.56
N GLN A 38 -13.21 -11.84 23.65
CA GLN A 38 -12.60 -11.09 22.54
C GLN A 38 -12.25 -12.01 21.36
N ALA A 39 -11.80 -13.22 21.61
CA ALA A 39 -11.52 -14.20 20.55
C ALA A 39 -12.80 -14.52 19.73
N TYR A 40 -13.95 -14.64 20.39
CA TYR A 40 -15.24 -14.88 19.72
C TYR A 40 -15.86 -13.61 19.11
N SER A 41 -15.50 -12.41 19.54
CA SER A 41 -16.03 -11.14 19.03
C SER A 41 -15.19 -10.48 17.93
N GLY A 42 -14.25 -11.20 17.34
CA GLY A 42 -13.38 -10.69 16.26
C GLY A 42 -12.25 -9.80 16.74
N LEU A 43 -11.69 -10.08 17.93
CA LEU A 43 -10.51 -9.42 18.51
C LEU A 43 -10.66 -7.90 18.71
N ARG A 44 -11.86 -7.42 18.94
CA ARG A 44 -12.13 -5.98 19.13
C ARG A 44 -11.35 -5.42 20.32
N GLY A 45 -10.68 -4.28 20.09
CA GLY A 45 -9.91 -3.56 21.12
C GLY A 45 -8.54 -4.16 21.42
N ILE A 46 -8.12 -5.21 20.71
CA ILE A 46 -6.79 -5.80 20.88
C ILE A 46 -5.79 -5.06 19.96
N LYS A 47 -4.66 -4.69 20.52
CA LYS A 47 -3.52 -4.14 19.76
C LYS A 47 -2.69 -5.32 19.24
N ALA A 48 -2.89 -5.70 17.98
CA ALA A 48 -2.27 -6.89 17.38
C ALA A 48 -1.17 -6.56 16.36
N PHE A 49 -1.13 -5.33 15.82
CA PHE A 49 -0.14 -4.91 14.85
C PHE A 49 0.07 -3.39 14.90
N VAL A 50 1.17 -2.93 14.30
CA VAL A 50 1.50 -1.52 14.16
C VAL A 50 1.01 -1.02 12.81
N CYS A 51 0.32 0.13 12.80
CA CYS A 51 -0.03 0.88 11.61
C CYS A 51 0.39 2.35 11.82
N ASP A 52 1.39 2.80 11.07
CA ASP A 52 1.91 4.17 11.11
C ASP A 52 1.41 5.03 9.95
N THR A 53 0.69 4.45 9.02
CA THR A 53 0.17 5.14 7.82
C THR A 53 -1.17 5.81 8.05
N SER A 54 -2.02 5.24 8.92
CA SER A 54 -3.34 5.81 9.19
C SER A 54 -3.88 5.40 10.56
N SER A 55 -4.77 6.21 11.09
CA SER A 55 -5.55 5.91 12.29
C SER A 55 -6.97 6.47 12.14
N VAL A 56 -7.91 5.95 12.91
CA VAL A 56 -9.29 6.44 12.96
C VAL A 56 -9.61 6.81 14.39
N SER A 57 -9.97 8.08 14.60
CA SER A 57 -10.44 8.60 15.88
C SER A 57 -11.95 8.82 15.83
N PRO A 58 -12.70 8.50 16.90
CA PRO A 58 -14.13 8.81 16.98
C PRO A 58 -14.44 10.31 16.77
N GLU A 59 -13.54 11.20 17.24
CA GLU A 59 -13.73 12.66 17.20
C GLU A 59 -13.21 13.27 15.90
N LYS A 60 -12.07 12.78 15.39
CA LYS A 60 -11.37 13.38 14.25
C LYS A 60 -11.57 12.62 12.93
N GLY A 61 -12.17 11.43 12.98
CA GLY A 61 -12.31 10.58 11.81
C GLY A 61 -10.99 9.98 11.34
N LEU A 62 -10.84 9.80 10.03
CA LEU A 62 -9.64 9.25 9.42
C LEU A 62 -8.49 10.26 9.42
N ILE A 63 -7.34 9.81 9.89
CA ILE A 63 -6.08 10.55 9.92
C ILE A 63 -5.08 9.77 9.07
N ILE A 64 -4.44 10.43 8.09
CA ILE A 64 -3.45 9.82 7.19
C ILE A 64 -2.10 10.49 7.45
N ARG A 65 -1.11 9.71 7.91
CA ARG A 65 0.23 10.20 8.26
C ARG A 65 0.18 11.47 9.14
N GLY A 66 -0.72 11.49 10.13
CA GLY A 66 -0.89 12.61 11.05
C GLY A 66 -1.80 13.75 10.55
N ASN A 67 -2.24 13.73 9.29
CA ASN A 67 -3.11 14.75 8.70
C ASN A 67 -4.57 14.28 8.74
N PRO A 68 -5.51 15.01 9.36
CA PRO A 68 -6.93 14.72 9.30
C PRO A 68 -7.42 14.72 7.85
N LEU A 69 -8.25 13.74 7.48
CA LEU A 69 -8.73 13.60 6.09
C LEU A 69 -9.37 14.90 5.58
N LEU A 70 -10.17 15.57 6.40
CA LEU A 70 -10.86 16.80 6.00
C LEU A 70 -9.91 17.94 5.63
N GLU A 71 -8.69 17.96 6.16
CA GLU A 71 -7.68 18.97 5.86
C GLU A 71 -6.95 18.70 4.53
N ILE A 72 -6.98 17.45 4.04
CA ILE A 72 -6.28 17.02 2.83
C ILE A 72 -7.21 16.58 1.69
N THR A 73 -8.50 16.90 1.76
CA THR A 73 -9.48 16.54 0.69
C THR A 73 -9.22 17.25 -0.64
N HIS A 74 -8.45 18.32 -0.64
CA HIS A 74 -8.14 19.14 -1.81
C HIS A 74 -6.88 18.72 -2.56
N ILE A 75 -6.07 17.79 -2.00
CA ILE A 75 -4.84 17.33 -2.63
C ILE A 75 -5.11 16.22 -3.66
N LEU A 76 -4.18 16.03 -4.59
CA LEU A 76 -4.27 15.01 -5.64
C LEU A 76 -3.99 13.59 -5.09
N PRO A 77 -4.54 12.54 -5.72
CA PRO A 77 -4.23 11.16 -5.34
C PRO A 77 -2.74 10.83 -5.34
N GLU A 78 -1.96 11.43 -6.25
CA GLU A 78 -0.51 11.28 -6.32
C GLU A 78 0.19 11.87 -5.10
N GLU A 79 -0.33 12.98 -4.57
CA GLU A 79 0.20 13.59 -3.34
C GLU A 79 -0.11 12.71 -2.12
N VAL A 80 -1.31 12.10 -2.06
CA VAL A 80 -1.67 11.12 -1.02
C VAL A 80 -0.77 9.89 -1.11
N PHE A 81 -0.49 9.40 -2.32
CA PHE A 81 0.42 8.28 -2.55
C PHE A 81 1.83 8.61 -2.03
N PHE A 82 2.35 9.79 -2.35
CA PHE A 82 3.64 10.26 -1.87
C PHE A 82 3.66 10.38 -0.34
N LEU A 83 2.63 10.99 0.24
CA LEU A 83 2.46 11.14 1.70
C LEU A 83 2.47 9.78 2.41
N LEU A 84 1.73 8.80 1.91
CA LEU A 84 1.68 7.46 2.49
C LEU A 84 3.04 6.77 2.53
N LEU A 85 3.85 6.94 1.49
CA LEU A 85 5.15 6.31 1.36
C LEU A 85 6.26 7.01 2.15
N THR A 86 6.23 8.36 2.19
CA THR A 86 7.33 9.16 2.75
C THR A 86 7.02 9.78 4.10
N GLY A 87 5.73 9.89 4.47
CA GLY A 87 5.27 10.56 5.69
C GLY A 87 5.12 12.08 5.56
N ARG A 88 5.35 12.66 4.38
CA ARG A 88 5.21 14.09 4.08
C ARG A 88 4.57 14.32 2.71
N LEU A 89 4.03 15.52 2.50
CA LEU A 89 3.56 15.92 1.17
C LEU A 89 4.75 16.22 0.23
N PRO A 90 4.58 15.98 -1.09
CA PRO A 90 5.58 16.32 -2.08
C PRO A 90 5.66 17.84 -2.28
N ASN A 91 6.81 18.33 -2.68
CA ASN A 91 6.91 19.65 -3.29
C ASN A 91 6.49 19.61 -4.77
N SER A 92 6.42 20.79 -5.42
CA SER A 92 5.96 20.90 -6.81
C SER A 92 6.85 20.13 -7.81
N GLU A 93 8.14 20.04 -7.56
CA GLU A 93 9.08 19.30 -8.41
C GLU A 93 8.88 17.80 -8.25
N GLU A 94 8.77 17.31 -7.03
CA GLU A 94 8.52 15.90 -6.70
C GLU A 94 7.18 15.42 -7.26
N LEU A 95 6.13 16.24 -7.15
CA LEU A 95 4.83 15.94 -7.74
C LEU A 95 4.91 15.85 -9.26
N THR A 96 5.55 16.81 -9.90
CA THR A 96 5.73 16.83 -11.35
C THR A 96 6.54 15.62 -11.83
N ASP A 97 7.60 15.24 -11.14
CA ASP A 97 8.42 14.06 -11.44
C ASP A 97 7.61 12.77 -11.30
N LEU A 98 6.80 12.66 -10.25
CA LEU A 98 5.92 11.52 -10.02
C LEU A 98 4.84 11.37 -11.11
N GLN A 99 4.20 12.48 -11.49
CA GLN A 99 3.19 12.50 -12.57
C GLN A 99 3.79 12.12 -13.92
N LYS A 100 5.00 12.60 -14.23
CA LYS A 100 5.74 12.19 -15.43
C LYS A 100 6.07 10.70 -15.44
N GLU A 101 6.43 10.14 -14.28
CA GLU A 101 6.71 8.70 -14.17
C GLU A 101 5.43 7.88 -14.38
N TYR A 102 4.31 8.28 -13.79
CA TYR A 102 3.02 7.63 -14.03
C TYR A 102 2.63 7.65 -15.52
N SER A 103 2.76 8.80 -16.17
CA SER A 103 2.43 8.95 -17.59
C SER A 103 3.25 8.03 -18.51
N LYS A 104 4.51 7.74 -18.16
CA LYS A 104 5.35 6.79 -18.91
C LYS A 104 4.85 5.35 -18.83
N HIS A 105 4.21 4.99 -17.73
CA HIS A 105 3.73 3.63 -17.45
C HIS A 105 2.24 3.46 -17.66
N PHE A 106 1.53 4.53 -18.02
CA PHE A 106 0.09 4.54 -18.25
C PHE A 106 -0.25 3.99 -19.65
N LYS A 107 0.02 2.70 -19.85
CA LYS A 107 -0.36 2.01 -21.07
C LYS A 107 -1.18 0.78 -20.71
N ILE A 108 -2.45 0.79 -21.11
CA ILE A 108 -3.32 -0.37 -20.99
C ILE A 108 -3.13 -1.24 -22.24
N PRO A 109 -2.77 -2.52 -22.11
CA PRO A 109 -2.63 -3.43 -23.24
C PRO A 109 -3.95 -3.65 -23.98
N ASP A 110 -3.89 -3.80 -25.31
CA ASP A 110 -5.07 -3.94 -26.16
C ASP A 110 -5.95 -5.15 -25.80
N TYR A 111 -5.35 -6.24 -25.35
CA TYR A 111 -6.12 -7.42 -24.91
C TYR A 111 -7.02 -7.15 -23.70
N VAL A 112 -6.71 -6.13 -22.89
CA VAL A 112 -7.57 -5.73 -21.75
C VAL A 112 -8.84 -5.10 -22.27
N TRP A 113 -8.75 -4.23 -23.26
CA TRP A 113 -9.90 -3.63 -23.92
C TRP A 113 -10.76 -4.69 -24.60
N SER A 114 -10.16 -5.60 -25.37
CA SER A 114 -10.87 -6.71 -26.00
C SER A 114 -11.59 -7.58 -24.98
N LEU A 115 -10.98 -7.85 -23.81
CA LEU A 115 -11.63 -8.58 -22.72
C LEU A 115 -12.86 -7.83 -22.20
N LEU A 116 -12.73 -6.53 -21.95
CA LEU A 116 -13.83 -5.72 -21.41
C LEU A 116 -14.99 -5.60 -22.39
N GLU A 117 -14.72 -5.56 -23.69
CA GLU A 117 -15.72 -5.52 -24.78
C GLU A 117 -16.55 -6.81 -24.88
N THR A 118 -16.05 -7.95 -24.38
CA THR A 118 -16.80 -9.21 -24.35
C THR A 118 -17.83 -9.30 -23.23
N LEU A 119 -17.79 -8.37 -22.26
CA LEU A 119 -18.70 -8.38 -21.13
C LEU A 119 -20.08 -7.85 -21.55
N PRO A 120 -21.16 -8.32 -20.91
CA PRO A 120 -22.49 -7.75 -21.10
C PRO A 120 -22.51 -6.25 -20.87
N GLY A 121 -23.27 -5.50 -21.68
CA GLY A 121 -23.30 -4.03 -21.62
C GLY A 121 -23.87 -3.45 -20.32
N ASP A 122 -24.60 -4.25 -19.55
CA ASP A 122 -25.15 -3.93 -18.24
C ASP A 122 -24.25 -4.35 -17.08
N SER A 123 -23.00 -4.79 -17.35
CA SER A 123 -22.04 -5.18 -16.34
C SER A 123 -21.74 -4.02 -15.39
N HIS A 124 -21.68 -4.32 -14.08
CA HIS A 124 -21.38 -3.31 -13.08
C HIS A 124 -19.96 -2.74 -13.30
N PRO A 125 -19.77 -1.38 -13.30
CA PRO A 125 -18.47 -0.76 -13.59
C PRO A 125 -17.31 -1.27 -12.72
N MET A 126 -17.58 -1.57 -11.43
CA MET A 126 -16.55 -2.12 -10.53
C MET A 126 -16.15 -3.56 -10.90
N THR A 127 -17.06 -4.35 -11.49
CA THR A 127 -16.72 -5.67 -12.02
C THR A 127 -15.80 -5.54 -13.21
N MET A 128 -16.11 -4.65 -14.15
CA MET A 128 -15.26 -4.35 -15.30
C MET A 128 -13.88 -3.84 -14.87
N PHE A 129 -13.83 -2.92 -13.92
CA PHE A 129 -12.58 -2.39 -13.37
C PHE A 129 -11.71 -3.50 -12.75
N ASN A 130 -12.30 -4.36 -11.92
CA ASN A 130 -11.58 -5.47 -11.29
C ASN A 130 -11.05 -6.47 -12.32
N LEU A 131 -11.84 -6.82 -13.33
CA LEU A 131 -11.40 -7.71 -14.41
C LEU A 131 -10.27 -7.10 -15.23
N GLY A 132 -10.34 -5.82 -15.54
CA GLY A 132 -9.27 -5.09 -16.22
C GLY A 132 -7.96 -5.13 -15.43
N ILE A 133 -7.99 -4.85 -14.13
CA ILE A 133 -6.80 -4.92 -13.26
C ILE A 133 -6.25 -6.35 -13.20
N LEU A 134 -7.10 -7.36 -13.05
CA LEU A 134 -6.68 -8.76 -13.01
C LEU A 134 -6.03 -9.19 -14.34
N ALA A 135 -6.59 -8.78 -15.48
CA ALA A 135 -6.01 -9.05 -16.78
C ALA A 135 -4.61 -8.42 -16.93
N MET A 136 -4.42 -7.19 -16.47
CA MET A 136 -3.11 -6.50 -16.50
C MET A 136 -2.03 -7.18 -15.65
N GLN A 137 -2.41 -8.05 -14.72
CA GLN A 137 -1.48 -8.77 -13.85
C GLN A 137 -0.41 -9.56 -14.62
N HIS A 138 -0.71 -9.98 -15.87
CA HIS A 138 0.23 -10.72 -16.73
C HIS A 138 1.52 -9.92 -16.98
N GLU A 139 1.44 -8.61 -17.16
CA GLU A 139 2.58 -7.73 -17.43
C GLU A 139 3.23 -7.16 -16.16
N SER A 140 2.65 -7.42 -14.99
CA SER A 140 3.11 -6.88 -13.72
C SER A 140 4.58 -7.22 -13.44
N VAL A 141 5.39 -6.19 -13.26
CA VAL A 141 6.79 -6.32 -12.83
C VAL A 141 6.88 -6.93 -11.43
N PHE A 142 5.92 -6.62 -10.56
CA PHE A 142 5.82 -7.17 -9.22
C PHE A 142 5.64 -8.70 -9.26
N ARG A 143 4.69 -9.21 -10.07
CA ARG A 143 4.49 -10.65 -10.28
C ARG A 143 5.78 -11.34 -10.74
N LYS A 144 6.44 -10.78 -11.76
CA LYS A 144 7.68 -11.36 -12.31
C LYS A 144 8.79 -11.45 -11.25
N LYS A 145 8.92 -10.44 -10.38
CA LYS A 145 9.93 -10.42 -9.32
C LYS A 145 9.61 -11.37 -8.17
N ILE A 146 8.34 -11.45 -7.75
CA ILE A 146 7.91 -12.38 -6.70
C ILE A 146 8.05 -13.82 -7.17
N TRP A 147 7.60 -14.14 -8.39
CA TRP A 147 7.71 -15.49 -8.94
C TRP A 147 9.16 -15.96 -8.99
N LYS A 148 10.09 -15.12 -9.45
CA LYS A 148 11.53 -15.40 -9.39
C LYS A 148 12.04 -15.66 -7.96
N ARG A 149 11.50 -14.98 -6.99
CA ARG A 149 11.92 -15.10 -5.59
C ARG A 149 11.32 -16.33 -4.90
N LEU A 150 10.12 -16.73 -5.29
CA LEU A 150 9.45 -17.94 -4.80
C LEU A 150 9.99 -19.19 -5.46
N SER A 151 10.35 -19.18 -6.75
CA SER A 151 10.99 -20.30 -7.43
C SER A 151 12.42 -20.59 -6.96
N ASN A 152 13.07 -19.61 -6.32
CA ASN A 152 14.41 -19.75 -5.75
C ASN A 152 14.42 -20.03 -4.23
N ARG A 153 13.25 -20.13 -3.59
CA ARG A 153 13.11 -20.55 -2.19
C ARG A 153 12.25 -21.80 -2.18
N ASP A 154 12.77 -22.87 -1.59
CA ASP A 154 12.01 -24.09 -1.38
C ASP A 154 10.65 -23.75 -0.76
N PHE A 155 9.59 -24.09 -1.50
CA PHE A 155 8.19 -23.81 -1.14
C PHE A 155 7.77 -24.49 0.19
N CYS A 156 8.60 -25.38 0.72
CA CYS A 156 8.38 -26.11 1.97
C CYS A 156 8.69 -25.31 3.26
N ALA A 157 9.18 -24.08 3.18
CA ALA A 157 9.54 -23.28 4.36
C ALA A 157 8.46 -22.25 4.75
N LEU A 158 7.27 -22.29 4.15
CA LEU A 158 6.18 -21.31 4.34
C LEU A 158 4.90 -21.89 4.97
N PHE A 159 4.94 -23.17 5.43
CA PHE A 159 3.86 -23.79 6.22
C PHE A 159 4.39 -24.41 7.48
#